data_8a0662d18d1e39c524ecde11e0020e40
#
_entry.id   8a0662d18d1e39c524ecde11e0020e40
#
_cell.length_a   1.000
_cell.length_b   1.000
_cell.length_c   1.000
_cell.angle_alpha   90.00
_cell.angle_beta   90.00
_cell.angle_gamma   90.00
#
_symmetry.space_group_name_H-M   'P 1'
#
loop_
_entity.id
_entity.type
_entity.pdbx_description
1 polymer ?
#
loop_
_entity_poly.entity_id
_entity_poly.type
_entity_poly.pdbx_seq_one_letter_code
_entity_poly.pdbx_strand_id
1 'polypeptide(L)'
;MNSLEFQSFIDKQLKSEKILHSYMFYGENIEDYKEQILLFLYSNIIKKNIFKEYNIREEFDYNIIKEKENIYNQILSGVIEEFKIVDGKKMKVQDIRNVFSTVYEKPLIIDKRIYIINNFEYLNNNSQNALLKILEEPPFYVTIVLTSKTLNGILDTIKSRCQKIYLAEKIEDRKNEKNEIISEKIDEKIEKDIINILENANIMKKSQYYSKYSDIIIKENIEEILNILENIIYDNSMIYNRLYKIVVETRRRVKSNCNFEMTKDYLILNIWDEINI
;
A
#
# COMPACT_ATOMS: atom_id res chain seq x y z
N MET A 1 7.09 3.21 2.04
CA MET A 1 6.28 2.18 1.34
C MET A 1 5.19 2.93 0.62
N ASN A 2 5.10 2.81 -0.70
CA ASN A 2 4.01 3.34 -1.48
C ASN A 2 2.81 2.36 -1.51
N SER A 3 1.71 2.70 -2.18
CA SER A 3 0.50 1.87 -2.21
C SER A 3 0.74 0.47 -2.78
N LEU A 4 1.52 0.33 -3.84
CA LEU A 4 1.87 -0.97 -4.47
C LEU A 4 2.76 -1.84 -3.55
N GLU A 5 3.73 -1.22 -2.90
CA GLU A 5 4.55 -1.91 -1.90
C GLU A 5 3.71 -2.38 -0.70
N PHE A 6 2.69 -1.59 -0.33
CA PHE A 6 1.76 -1.95 0.73
C PHE A 6 0.91 -3.16 0.35
N GLN A 7 0.40 -3.23 -0.88
CA GLN A 7 -0.31 -4.41 -1.38
C GLN A 7 0.59 -5.65 -1.41
N SER A 8 1.83 -5.51 -1.87
CA SER A 8 2.80 -6.61 -1.85
C SER A 8 3.12 -7.08 -0.42
N PHE A 9 3.17 -6.15 0.53
CA PHE A 9 3.31 -6.47 1.94
C PHE A 9 2.11 -7.29 2.46
N ILE A 10 0.88 -6.87 2.12
CA ILE A 10 -0.34 -7.59 2.48
C ILE A 10 -0.31 -9.02 1.93
N ASP A 11 0.04 -9.20 0.66
CA ASP A 11 0.14 -10.51 0.02
C ASP A 11 1.13 -11.44 0.74
N LYS A 12 2.28 -10.91 1.14
CA LYS A 12 3.28 -11.66 1.89
C LYS A 12 2.76 -12.09 3.28
N GLN A 13 2.09 -11.17 3.97
CA GLN A 13 1.52 -11.46 5.30
C GLN A 13 0.43 -12.53 5.22
N LEU A 14 -0.49 -12.42 4.26
CA LEU A 14 -1.56 -13.39 4.06
C LEU A 14 -1.03 -14.78 3.66
N LYS A 15 -0.01 -14.84 2.79
CA LYS A 15 0.61 -16.10 2.36
C LYS A 15 1.41 -16.79 3.47
N SER A 16 1.99 -16.01 4.38
CA SER A 16 2.80 -16.56 5.49
C SER A 16 1.94 -17.08 6.64
N GLU A 17 0.63 -16.78 6.65
CA GLU A 17 -0.31 -17.00 7.76
C GLU A 17 0.19 -16.44 9.11
N LYS A 18 1.24 -15.60 9.08
CA LYS A 18 1.89 -15.01 10.26
C LYS A 18 1.55 -13.53 10.36
N ILE A 19 0.40 -13.25 10.97
CA ILE A 19 0.09 -11.88 11.40
C ILE A 19 0.85 -11.65 12.69
N LEU A 20 1.65 -10.58 12.70
CA LEU A 20 2.34 -10.17 13.93
C LEU A 20 1.34 -9.57 14.92
N HIS A 21 1.68 -9.67 16.18
CA HIS A 21 0.88 -9.14 17.27
C HIS A 21 0.93 -7.61 17.38
N SER A 22 1.95 -6.95 16.77
CA SER A 22 2.07 -5.48 16.85
C SER A 22 2.72 -4.86 15.62
N TYR A 23 2.08 -3.83 15.11
CA TYR A 23 2.54 -3.01 13.98
C TYR A 23 2.59 -1.54 14.37
N MET A 24 3.54 -0.81 13.82
CA MET A 24 3.62 0.63 13.89
C MET A 24 3.76 1.20 12.48
N PHE A 25 2.66 1.71 11.95
CA PHE A 25 2.66 2.44 10.69
C PHE A 25 2.94 3.92 10.95
N TYR A 26 3.91 4.49 10.24
CA TYR A 26 4.27 5.87 10.46
C TYR A 26 4.69 6.58 9.17
N GLY A 27 4.44 7.90 9.12
CA GLY A 27 4.74 8.78 7.99
C GLY A 27 3.90 10.05 8.05
N GLU A 28 4.35 11.13 7.43
CA GLU A 28 3.67 12.42 7.51
C GLU A 28 2.21 12.34 7.02
N ASN A 29 1.97 11.58 5.94
CA ASN A 29 0.65 11.41 5.33
C ASN A 29 -0.07 10.13 5.82
N ILE A 30 0.15 9.73 7.08
CA ILE A 30 -0.47 8.52 7.66
C ILE A 30 -1.99 8.53 7.59
N GLU A 31 -2.63 9.70 7.57
CA GLU A 31 -4.07 9.85 7.46
C GLU A 31 -4.61 9.21 6.17
N ASP A 32 -3.88 9.36 5.06
CA ASP A 32 -4.26 8.85 3.73
C ASP A 32 -4.20 7.32 3.64
N TYR A 33 -3.52 6.68 4.60
CA TYR A 33 -3.36 5.23 4.68
C TYR A 33 -4.26 4.55 5.71
N LYS A 34 -5.03 5.31 6.51
CA LYS A 34 -5.87 4.73 7.58
C LYS A 34 -6.82 3.66 7.06
N GLU A 35 -7.39 3.93 5.95
CA GLU A 35 -8.34 3.05 5.29
C GLU A 35 -7.66 1.81 4.73
N GLN A 36 -6.51 1.96 4.11
CA GLN A 36 -5.70 0.83 3.63
C GLN A 36 -5.25 -0.06 4.78
N ILE A 37 -4.89 0.53 5.92
CA ILE A 37 -4.56 -0.21 7.15
C ILE A 37 -5.78 -0.98 7.66
N LEU A 38 -6.95 -0.37 7.65
CA LEU A 38 -8.19 -1.02 8.05
C LEU A 38 -8.52 -2.21 7.14
N LEU A 39 -8.39 -2.05 5.82
CA LEU A 39 -8.59 -3.13 4.86
C LEU A 39 -7.53 -4.23 4.98
N PHE A 40 -6.28 -3.87 5.28
CA PHE A 40 -5.25 -4.86 5.60
C PHE A 40 -5.67 -5.74 6.78
N LEU A 41 -6.14 -5.13 7.87
CA LEU A 41 -6.59 -5.85 9.04
C LEU A 41 -7.84 -6.69 8.76
N TYR A 42 -8.79 -6.14 8.00
CA TYR A 42 -9.97 -6.88 7.57
C TYR A 42 -9.61 -8.08 6.68
N SER A 43 -8.72 -7.91 5.71
CA SER A 43 -8.20 -9.00 4.87
C SER A 43 -7.60 -10.14 5.69
N ASN A 44 -6.92 -9.79 6.79
CA ASN A 44 -6.35 -10.78 7.70
C ASN A 44 -7.41 -11.51 8.54
N ILE A 45 -8.51 -10.85 8.92
CA ILE A 45 -9.62 -11.48 9.64
C ILE A 45 -10.27 -12.55 8.75
N ILE A 46 -10.62 -12.19 7.52
CA ILE A 46 -11.29 -13.09 6.58
C ILE A 46 -10.32 -14.02 5.83
N LYS A 47 -9.01 -13.89 6.06
CA LYS A 47 -7.94 -14.64 5.37
C LYS A 47 -7.99 -14.55 3.84
N LYS A 48 -8.48 -13.42 3.32
CA LYS A 48 -8.57 -13.10 1.89
C LYS A 48 -7.94 -11.76 1.59
N ASN A 49 -7.33 -11.64 0.42
CA ASN A 49 -6.81 -10.35 -0.04
C ASN A 49 -7.92 -9.53 -0.70
N ILE A 50 -8.54 -8.64 0.06
CA ILE A 50 -9.61 -7.76 -0.39
C ILE A 50 -9.17 -6.87 -1.56
N PHE A 51 -7.94 -6.39 -1.56
CA PHE A 51 -7.40 -5.54 -2.62
C PHE A 51 -7.41 -6.24 -3.99
N LYS A 52 -7.23 -7.55 -4.01
CA LYS A 52 -7.33 -8.35 -5.25
C LYS A 52 -8.75 -8.73 -5.60
N GLU A 53 -9.55 -9.08 -4.60
CA GLU A 53 -10.91 -9.58 -4.80
C GLU A 53 -11.84 -8.49 -5.39
N TYR A 54 -11.66 -7.25 -4.95
CA TYR A 54 -12.50 -6.14 -5.39
C TYR A 54 -11.82 -5.20 -6.39
N ASN A 55 -10.62 -5.53 -6.88
CA ASN A 55 -9.85 -4.65 -7.78
C ASN A 55 -9.69 -3.23 -7.22
N ILE A 56 -9.46 -3.13 -5.90
CA ILE A 56 -9.37 -1.85 -5.21
C ILE A 56 -8.07 -1.16 -5.61
N ARG A 57 -8.19 -0.05 -6.31
CA ARG A 57 -7.11 0.83 -6.77
C ARG A 57 -6.71 1.83 -5.69
N GLU A 58 -5.81 2.76 -6.01
CA GLU A 58 -5.37 3.83 -5.09
C GLU A 58 -6.52 4.70 -4.57
N GLU A 59 -7.52 4.95 -5.38
CA GLU A 59 -8.81 5.52 -4.96
C GLU A 59 -9.73 4.39 -4.52
N PHE A 60 -9.80 4.21 -3.20
CA PHE A 60 -10.63 3.18 -2.60
C PHE A 60 -12.11 3.51 -2.73
N ASP A 61 -12.86 2.72 -3.46
CA ASP A 61 -14.31 2.75 -3.37
C ASP A 61 -14.80 1.87 -2.22
N TYR A 62 -14.83 2.46 -1.03
CA TYR A 62 -15.35 1.82 0.17
C TYR A 62 -16.79 1.36 0.05
N ASN A 63 -17.57 2.03 -0.81
CA ASN A 63 -18.97 1.72 -0.96
C ASN A 63 -19.15 0.30 -1.48
N ILE A 64 -18.24 -0.16 -2.36
CA ILE A 64 -18.24 -1.54 -2.86
C ILE A 64 -18.09 -2.56 -1.73
N ILE A 65 -17.15 -2.32 -0.80
CA ILE A 65 -16.94 -3.23 0.34
C ILE A 65 -18.08 -3.10 1.35
N LYS A 66 -18.52 -1.88 1.65
CA LYS A 66 -19.64 -1.63 2.53
C LYS A 66 -20.93 -2.31 2.08
N GLU A 67 -21.19 -2.31 0.79
CA GLU A 67 -22.39 -2.96 0.23
C GLU A 67 -22.30 -4.49 0.25
N LYS A 68 -21.10 -5.06 0.10
CA LYS A 68 -20.91 -6.50 -0.05
C LYS A 68 -20.56 -7.24 1.24
N GLU A 69 -19.97 -6.56 2.21
CA GLU A 69 -19.37 -7.22 3.38
C GLU A 69 -19.99 -6.76 4.71
N ASN A 70 -20.90 -7.57 5.23
CA ASN A 70 -21.60 -7.28 6.49
C ASN A 70 -20.64 -7.10 7.69
N ILE A 71 -19.59 -7.93 7.80
CA ILE A 71 -18.60 -7.84 8.89
C ILE A 71 -17.85 -6.52 8.82
N TYR A 72 -17.47 -6.06 7.62
CA TYR A 72 -16.78 -4.78 7.44
C TYR A 72 -17.66 -3.60 7.92
N ASN A 73 -18.94 -3.61 7.59
CA ASN A 73 -19.90 -2.63 8.09
C ASN A 73 -20.03 -2.64 9.61
N GLN A 74 -20.05 -3.83 10.22
CA GLN A 74 -20.11 -3.97 11.68
C GLN A 74 -18.84 -3.46 12.35
N ILE A 75 -17.66 -3.62 11.74
CA ILE A 75 -16.40 -3.04 12.21
C ILE A 75 -16.49 -1.51 12.20
N LEU A 76 -16.90 -0.92 11.07
CA LEU A 76 -17.00 0.54 10.91
C LEU A 76 -18.01 1.18 11.85
N SER A 77 -19.12 0.50 12.11
CA SER A 77 -20.17 0.96 13.03
C SER A 77 -19.82 0.75 14.50
N GLY A 78 -18.69 0.09 14.81
CA GLY A 78 -18.27 -0.21 16.18
C GLY A 78 -19.11 -1.26 16.91
N VAL A 79 -19.90 -2.04 16.16
CA VAL A 79 -20.74 -3.12 16.72
C VAL A 79 -19.89 -4.31 17.17
N ILE A 80 -18.75 -4.57 16.50
CA ILE A 80 -17.83 -5.64 16.87
C ILE A 80 -16.90 -5.15 17.98
N GLU A 81 -17.13 -5.62 19.20
CA GLU A 81 -16.32 -5.23 20.39
C GLU A 81 -14.86 -5.67 20.30
N GLU A 82 -14.57 -6.72 19.53
CA GLU A 82 -13.24 -7.21 19.29
C GLU A 82 -12.39 -6.29 18.39
N PHE A 83 -13.02 -5.31 17.73
CA PHE A 83 -12.36 -4.35 16.87
C PHE A 83 -12.50 -2.94 17.43
N LYS A 84 -11.45 -2.41 18.05
CA LYS A 84 -11.46 -1.09 18.68
C LYS A 84 -10.52 -0.11 17.98
N ILE A 85 -11.06 1.01 17.55
CA ILE A 85 -10.32 2.13 16.98
C ILE A 85 -10.42 3.32 17.92
N VAL A 86 -9.27 3.85 18.32
CA VAL A 86 -9.19 5.00 19.24
C VAL A 86 -8.20 6.05 18.75
N ASP A 87 -8.37 7.28 19.21
CA ASP A 87 -7.53 8.42 18.85
C ASP A 87 -6.66 8.85 20.05
N GLY A 88 -5.35 8.71 19.94
CA GLY A 88 -4.38 9.06 20.97
C GLY A 88 -4.43 10.52 21.41
N LYS A 89 -4.89 11.45 20.53
CA LYS A 89 -5.08 12.86 20.89
C LYS A 89 -6.08 13.08 22.02
N LYS A 90 -7.03 12.16 22.17
CA LYS A 90 -8.16 12.29 23.12
C LYS A 90 -7.99 11.41 24.35
N MET A 91 -6.91 10.61 24.44
CA MET A 91 -6.78 9.56 25.45
C MET A 91 -5.86 9.93 26.60
N LYS A 92 -6.30 9.62 27.80
CA LYS A 92 -5.51 9.61 29.02
C LYS A 92 -5.15 8.18 29.42
N VAL A 93 -4.27 8.02 30.42
CA VAL A 93 -3.84 6.69 30.92
C VAL A 93 -5.02 5.79 31.28
N GLN A 94 -6.08 6.35 31.90
CA GLN A 94 -7.24 5.55 32.29
C GLN A 94 -8.04 5.06 31.09
N ASP A 95 -8.12 5.86 30.02
CA ASP A 95 -8.81 5.47 28.79
C ASP A 95 -8.08 4.30 28.11
N ILE A 96 -6.74 4.34 28.06
CA ILE A 96 -5.91 3.22 27.57
C ILE A 96 -6.21 1.95 28.38
N ARG A 97 -6.22 2.01 29.72
CA ARG A 97 -6.52 0.86 30.56
C ARG A 97 -7.93 0.32 30.30
N ASN A 98 -8.91 1.19 30.10
CA ASN A 98 -10.28 0.79 29.80
C ASN A 98 -10.39 0.10 28.43
N VAL A 99 -9.73 0.63 27.39
CA VAL A 99 -9.71 0.04 26.04
C VAL A 99 -9.16 -1.37 26.08
N PHE A 100 -8.10 -1.60 26.84
CA PHE A 100 -7.43 -2.90 26.96
C PHE A 100 -7.93 -3.78 28.13
N SER A 101 -8.98 -3.37 28.83
CA SER A 101 -9.51 -4.17 29.96
C SER A 101 -9.89 -5.59 29.58
N THR A 102 -10.40 -5.78 28.37
CA THR A 102 -10.85 -7.08 27.85
C THR A 102 -9.80 -7.80 26.99
N VAL A 103 -8.54 -7.34 26.97
CA VAL A 103 -7.50 -7.87 26.07
C VAL A 103 -7.21 -9.35 26.27
N TYR A 104 -7.36 -9.86 27.50
CA TYR A 104 -7.14 -11.26 27.84
C TYR A 104 -8.38 -12.15 27.69
N GLU A 105 -9.52 -11.57 27.32
CA GLU A 105 -10.72 -12.33 27.02
C GLU A 105 -10.67 -12.84 25.57
N LYS A 106 -11.02 -14.09 25.34
CA LYS A 106 -11.08 -14.65 23.99
C LYS A 106 -12.13 -13.93 23.15
N PRO A 107 -11.86 -13.67 21.86
CA PRO A 107 -12.86 -13.10 20.97
C PRO A 107 -14.02 -14.09 20.74
N LEU A 108 -15.22 -13.57 20.49
CA LEU A 108 -16.45 -14.32 20.32
C LEU A 108 -16.99 -14.30 18.88
N ILE A 109 -16.85 -13.15 18.21
CA ILE A 109 -17.45 -12.91 16.88
C ILE A 109 -16.42 -13.13 15.77
N ILE A 110 -15.19 -12.67 15.97
CA ILE A 110 -14.09 -12.84 15.02
C ILE A 110 -12.91 -13.51 15.72
N ASP A 111 -12.07 -14.24 14.97
CA ASP A 111 -10.93 -15.01 15.54
C ASP A 111 -9.82 -14.14 16.16
N LYS A 112 -9.93 -12.81 16.10
CA LYS A 112 -8.92 -11.86 16.54
C LYS A 112 -9.53 -10.72 17.35
N ARG A 113 -8.75 -10.19 18.31
CA ARG A 113 -9.00 -8.87 18.90
C ARG A 113 -8.04 -7.87 18.30
N ILE A 114 -8.56 -6.82 17.70
CA ILE A 114 -7.77 -5.81 16.99
C ILE A 114 -7.95 -4.47 17.69
N TYR A 115 -6.83 -3.85 18.02
CA TYR A 115 -6.77 -2.53 18.62
C TYR A 115 -5.98 -1.60 17.70
N ILE A 116 -6.62 -0.53 17.21
CA ILE A 116 -5.95 0.51 16.44
C ILE A 116 -5.90 1.77 17.31
N ILE A 117 -4.69 2.27 17.54
CA ILE A 117 -4.48 3.56 18.21
C ILE A 117 -3.91 4.53 17.19
N ASN A 118 -4.77 5.42 16.71
CA ASN A 118 -4.36 6.49 15.80
C ASN A 118 -3.68 7.63 16.56
N ASN A 119 -2.83 8.39 15.88
CA ASN A 119 -2.14 9.55 16.46
C ASN A 119 -1.37 9.19 17.75
N PHE A 120 -0.63 8.09 17.72
CA PHE A 120 0.03 7.52 18.89
C PHE A 120 1.07 8.44 19.52
N GLU A 121 1.72 9.28 18.73
CA GLU A 121 2.70 10.29 19.17
C GLU A 121 2.15 11.31 20.19
N TYR A 122 0.82 11.45 20.28
CA TYR A 122 0.19 12.36 21.24
C TYR A 122 -0.02 11.74 22.62
N LEU A 123 0.19 10.43 22.76
CA LEU A 123 0.11 9.79 24.08
C LEU A 123 1.30 10.18 24.94
N ASN A 124 1.03 10.60 26.17
CA ASN A 124 2.08 10.85 27.14
C ASN A 124 2.80 9.54 27.57
N ASN A 125 3.98 9.67 28.18
CA ASN A 125 4.80 8.52 28.59
C ASN A 125 4.06 7.54 29.51
N ASN A 126 3.19 8.03 30.40
CA ASN A 126 2.42 7.16 31.30
C ASN A 126 1.41 6.31 30.55
N SER A 127 0.75 6.90 29.54
CA SER A 127 -0.18 6.19 28.64
C SER A 127 0.55 5.14 27.78
N GLN A 128 1.73 5.50 27.25
CA GLN A 128 2.57 4.58 26.50
C GLN A 128 3.07 3.43 27.38
N ASN A 129 3.53 3.71 28.60
CA ASN A 129 3.97 2.68 29.55
C ASN A 129 2.85 1.70 29.93
N ALA A 130 1.57 2.14 29.96
CA ALA A 130 0.46 1.25 30.24
C ALA A 130 0.26 0.15 29.18
N LEU A 131 0.80 0.36 27.96
CA LEU A 131 0.73 -0.63 26.86
C LEU A 131 1.88 -1.64 26.86
N LEU A 132 2.99 -1.37 27.57
CA LEU A 132 4.20 -2.17 27.48
C LEU A 132 3.94 -3.63 27.83
N LYS A 133 3.21 -3.92 28.90
CA LYS A 133 2.90 -5.29 29.32
C LYS A 133 2.17 -6.08 28.23
N ILE A 134 1.24 -5.46 27.52
CA ILE A 134 0.46 -6.12 26.46
C ILE A 134 1.31 -6.30 25.20
N LEU A 135 2.22 -5.38 24.91
CA LEU A 135 3.14 -5.47 23.77
C LEU A 135 4.27 -6.51 24.02
N GLU A 136 4.62 -6.77 25.28
CA GLU A 136 5.61 -7.79 25.65
C GLU A 136 5.04 -9.20 25.55
N GLU A 137 3.85 -9.42 26.08
CA GLU A 137 3.21 -10.74 26.18
C GLU A 137 1.76 -10.69 25.64
N PRO A 138 1.57 -10.40 24.34
CA PRO A 138 0.25 -10.35 23.77
C PRO A 138 -0.38 -11.73 23.66
N PRO A 139 -1.67 -11.91 23.97
CA PRO A 139 -2.40 -13.11 23.63
C PRO A 139 -2.32 -13.39 22.11
N PHE A 140 -2.23 -14.64 21.70
CA PHE A 140 -2.06 -15.03 20.29
C PHE A 140 -3.17 -14.54 19.34
N TYR A 141 -4.33 -14.23 19.87
CA TYR A 141 -5.48 -13.68 19.15
C TYR A 141 -5.49 -12.14 19.12
N VAL A 142 -4.53 -11.46 19.74
CA VAL A 142 -4.48 -10.00 19.80
C VAL A 142 -3.55 -9.45 18.72
N THR A 143 -4.02 -8.42 18.03
CA THR A 143 -3.21 -7.60 17.13
C THR A 143 -3.36 -6.13 17.50
N ILE A 144 -2.25 -5.45 17.72
CA ILE A 144 -2.19 -4.03 18.07
C ILE A 144 -1.58 -3.27 16.91
N VAL A 145 -2.25 -2.24 16.46
CA VAL A 145 -1.79 -1.34 15.40
C VAL A 145 -1.68 0.07 15.94
N LEU A 146 -0.51 0.63 15.83
CA LEU A 146 -0.22 2.01 16.19
C LEU A 146 -0.03 2.81 14.89
N THR A 147 -0.68 3.95 14.76
CA THR A 147 -0.42 4.86 13.65
C THR A 147 0.13 6.18 14.17
N SER A 148 1.10 6.77 13.48
CA SER A 148 1.79 7.98 13.92
C SER A 148 2.34 8.77 12.73
N LYS A 149 2.33 10.10 12.80
CA LYS A 149 3.02 10.93 11.80
C LYS A 149 4.54 10.84 11.92
N THR A 150 5.04 10.68 13.13
CA THR A 150 6.47 10.66 13.42
C THR A 150 6.80 9.66 14.52
N LEU A 151 8.05 9.20 14.57
CA LEU A 151 8.54 8.39 15.69
C LEU A 151 9.01 9.23 16.88
N ASN A 152 9.00 10.56 16.74
CA ASN A 152 9.36 11.46 17.84
C ASN A 152 8.28 11.43 18.93
N GLY A 153 8.68 11.44 20.20
CA GLY A 153 7.76 11.33 21.32
C GLY A 153 7.25 9.91 21.63
N ILE A 154 7.62 8.92 20.82
CA ILE A 154 7.32 7.50 21.09
C ILE A 154 8.50 6.85 21.81
N LEU A 155 8.21 6.15 22.90
CA LEU A 155 9.23 5.46 23.70
C LEU A 155 9.95 4.39 22.88
N ASP A 156 11.27 4.26 23.05
CA ASP A 156 12.06 3.25 22.36
C ASP A 156 11.65 1.82 22.74
N THR A 157 11.14 1.65 23.96
CA THR A 157 10.57 0.39 24.45
C THR A 157 9.31 -0.04 23.66
N ILE A 158 8.51 0.91 23.17
CA ILE A 158 7.38 0.64 22.27
C ILE A 158 7.88 0.33 20.85
N LYS A 159 8.78 1.19 20.34
CA LYS A 159 9.35 1.04 18.98
C LYS A 159 10.06 -0.29 18.76
N SER A 160 10.70 -0.83 19.80
CA SER A 160 11.42 -2.12 19.72
C SER A 160 10.47 -3.34 19.69
N ARG A 161 9.23 -3.20 20.15
CA ARG A 161 8.22 -4.27 20.22
C ARG A 161 7.24 -4.28 19.06
N CYS A 162 7.30 -3.27 18.19
CA CYS A 162 6.42 -3.17 17.03
C CYS A 162 7.21 -3.35 15.73
N GLN A 163 6.61 -4.04 14.76
CA GLN A 163 7.11 -3.98 13.39
C GLN A 163 6.85 -2.58 12.84
N LYS A 164 7.91 -1.84 12.59
CA LYS A 164 7.85 -0.50 12.04
C LYS A 164 7.69 -0.55 10.53
N ILE A 165 6.70 0.17 10.01
CA ILE A 165 6.39 0.26 8.59
C ILE A 165 6.28 1.75 8.25
N TYR A 166 7.25 2.25 7.47
CA TYR A 166 7.23 3.62 6.98
C TYR A 166 6.34 3.70 5.75
N LEU A 167 5.36 4.60 5.80
CA LEU A 167 4.48 4.92 4.67
C LEU A 167 4.98 6.23 4.05
N ALA A 168 5.47 6.13 2.81
CA ALA A 168 5.95 7.29 2.07
C ALA A 168 4.77 8.16 1.62
N GLU A 169 5.04 9.42 1.29
CA GLU A 169 4.06 10.28 0.63
C GLU A 169 3.52 9.58 -0.63
N LYS A 170 2.22 9.69 -0.87
CA LYS A 170 1.65 9.41 -2.18
C LYS A 170 2.29 10.38 -3.17
N ILE A 171 2.80 9.86 -4.27
CA ILE A 171 3.52 10.66 -5.28
C ILE A 171 2.62 11.72 -5.93
N GLU A 172 1.30 11.61 -5.78
CA GLU A 172 0.30 12.51 -6.38
C GLU A 172 0.30 13.95 -5.82
N ASP A 173 0.67 14.17 -4.54
CA ASP A 173 0.57 15.51 -3.94
C ASP A 173 1.69 16.49 -4.34
N ARG A 174 2.76 16.02 -4.98
CA ARG A 174 3.82 16.92 -5.46
C ARG A 174 3.54 17.57 -6.82
N LYS A 175 2.52 17.13 -7.55
CA LYS A 175 2.17 17.69 -8.89
C LYS A 175 1.28 18.92 -8.82
N ASN A 176 0.55 19.15 -7.74
CA ASN A 176 -0.51 20.20 -7.72
C ASN A 176 -0.04 21.60 -7.34
N GLU A 177 1.21 21.84 -6.95
CA GLU A 177 1.61 23.20 -6.54
C GLU A 177 2.48 23.99 -7.55
N LYS A 178 2.92 23.41 -8.66
CA LYS A 178 3.83 24.16 -9.58
C LYS A 178 3.59 24.07 -11.09
N ASN A 179 2.65 23.27 -11.62
CA ASN A 179 2.53 23.10 -13.08
C ASN A 179 1.10 22.93 -13.62
N GLU A 180 0.15 23.76 -13.24
CA GLU A 180 -1.25 23.65 -13.72
C GLU A 180 -1.53 24.09 -15.16
N ILE A 181 -0.58 24.50 -15.97
CA ILE A 181 -0.89 25.06 -17.30
C ILE A 181 -0.11 24.44 -18.49
N ILE A 182 0.92 23.63 -18.26
CA ILE A 182 1.74 23.08 -19.38
C ILE A 182 1.74 21.53 -19.45
N SER A 183 1.36 20.80 -18.40
CA SER A 183 1.46 19.34 -18.34
C SER A 183 0.33 18.57 -19.04
N GLU A 184 -0.91 19.05 -19.01
CA GLU A 184 -2.08 18.31 -19.52
C GLU A 184 -1.99 17.85 -21.01
N LYS A 185 -1.27 18.59 -21.86
CA LYS A 185 -1.15 18.23 -23.29
C LYS A 185 -0.01 17.25 -23.60
N ILE A 186 1.02 17.18 -22.75
CA ILE A 186 2.17 16.29 -22.95
C ILE A 186 1.82 14.89 -22.42
N ASP A 187 1.19 14.82 -21.25
CA ASP A 187 0.76 13.57 -20.60
C ASP A 187 -0.20 12.76 -21.49
N GLU A 188 -1.21 13.37 -22.10
CA GLU A 188 -2.15 12.68 -23.01
C GLU A 188 -1.48 12.05 -24.25
N LYS A 189 -0.43 12.64 -24.75
CA LYS A 189 0.28 12.13 -25.92
C LYS A 189 1.12 10.90 -25.54
N ILE A 190 1.87 10.99 -24.46
CA ILE A 190 2.71 9.87 -23.97
C ILE A 190 1.83 8.69 -23.56
N GLU A 191 0.70 8.95 -22.91
CA GLU A 191 -0.26 7.89 -22.54
C GLU A 191 -0.82 7.17 -23.76
N LYS A 192 -1.21 7.90 -24.80
CA LYS A 192 -1.66 7.32 -26.09
C LYS A 192 -0.54 6.51 -26.76
N ASP A 193 0.68 7.00 -26.72
CA ASP A 193 1.83 6.30 -27.29
C ASP A 193 2.11 5.00 -26.54
N ILE A 194 1.96 4.96 -25.23
CA ILE A 194 2.13 3.76 -24.41
C ILE A 194 1.00 2.74 -24.65
N ILE A 195 -0.24 3.19 -24.72
CA ILE A 195 -1.38 2.32 -25.10
C ILE A 195 -1.10 1.69 -26.48
N ASN A 196 -0.65 2.49 -27.45
CA ASN A 196 -0.26 2.00 -28.77
C ASN A 196 0.91 1.00 -28.71
N ILE A 197 1.88 1.20 -27.82
CA ILE A 197 2.98 0.25 -27.58
C ILE A 197 2.42 -1.11 -27.16
N LEU A 198 1.53 -1.14 -26.19
CA LEU A 198 0.95 -2.38 -25.66
C LEU A 198 0.04 -3.08 -26.69
N GLU A 199 -0.84 -2.35 -27.35
CA GLU A 199 -1.81 -2.91 -28.31
C GLU A 199 -1.12 -3.44 -29.58
N ASN A 200 -0.11 -2.74 -30.09
CA ASN A 200 0.59 -3.15 -31.32
C ASN A 200 1.63 -4.26 -31.12
N ALA A 201 1.98 -4.61 -29.89
CA ALA A 201 2.89 -5.71 -29.62
C ALA A 201 2.39 -7.05 -30.21
N ASN A 202 1.08 -7.31 -30.12
CA ASN A 202 0.45 -8.51 -30.70
C ASN A 202 0.32 -8.51 -32.22
N ILE A 203 0.41 -7.34 -32.87
CA ILE A 203 0.09 -7.17 -34.30
C ILE A 203 1.34 -7.07 -35.15
N MET A 204 2.44 -6.55 -34.60
CA MET A 204 3.65 -6.21 -35.32
C MET A 204 4.77 -7.25 -35.15
N LYS A 205 5.58 -7.45 -36.20
CA LYS A 205 6.83 -8.20 -36.06
C LYS A 205 7.80 -7.44 -35.17
N LYS A 206 8.61 -8.17 -34.37
CA LYS A 206 9.53 -7.62 -33.37
C LYS A 206 10.41 -6.48 -33.89
N SER A 207 10.98 -6.63 -35.10
CA SER A 207 11.83 -5.60 -35.70
C SER A 207 11.10 -4.32 -36.09
N GLN A 208 9.85 -4.46 -36.61
CA GLN A 208 8.99 -3.31 -36.94
C GLN A 208 8.50 -2.61 -35.68
N TYR A 209 8.16 -3.38 -34.67
CA TYR A 209 7.75 -2.87 -33.36
C TYR A 209 8.87 -2.03 -32.70
N TYR A 210 10.08 -2.60 -32.64
CA TYR A 210 11.25 -1.89 -32.12
C TYR A 210 11.53 -0.60 -32.89
N SER A 211 11.60 -0.65 -34.22
CA SER A 211 11.85 0.53 -35.04
C SER A 211 10.80 1.64 -34.89
N LYS A 212 9.54 1.28 -34.61
CA LYS A 212 8.46 2.23 -34.43
C LYS A 212 8.51 2.92 -33.07
N TYR A 213 8.87 2.21 -32.01
CA TYR A 213 8.71 2.68 -30.63
C TYR A 213 10.03 3.08 -29.94
N SER A 214 11.18 2.76 -30.54
CA SER A 214 12.49 3.09 -29.95
C SER A 214 12.74 4.60 -29.83
N ASP A 215 12.15 5.41 -30.73
CA ASP A 215 12.34 6.86 -30.73
C ASP A 215 11.39 7.60 -29.76
N ILE A 216 10.35 6.92 -29.27
CA ILE A 216 9.40 7.49 -28.31
C ILE A 216 10.00 7.53 -26.90
N ILE A 217 10.84 6.56 -26.55
CA ILE A 217 11.45 6.44 -25.25
C ILE A 217 12.80 7.16 -25.24
N ILE A 218 12.84 8.29 -24.58
CA ILE A 218 14.04 9.11 -24.38
C ILE A 218 14.38 9.20 -22.89
N LYS A 219 15.59 9.65 -22.60
CA LYS A 219 16.09 9.71 -21.21
C LYS A 219 15.24 10.63 -20.31
N GLU A 220 14.68 11.67 -20.91
CA GLU A 220 13.88 12.68 -20.24
C GLU A 220 12.48 12.20 -19.86
N ASN A 221 11.90 11.23 -20.59
CA ASN A 221 10.53 10.77 -20.36
C ASN A 221 10.42 9.32 -19.82
N ILE A 222 11.53 8.62 -19.65
CA ILE A 222 11.50 7.20 -19.26
C ILE A 222 10.83 6.97 -17.91
N GLU A 223 11.03 7.84 -16.90
CA GLU A 223 10.39 7.70 -15.60
C GLU A 223 8.87 7.90 -15.69
N GLU A 224 8.42 8.84 -16.52
CA GLU A 224 7.01 9.08 -16.79
C GLU A 224 6.37 7.89 -17.51
N ILE A 225 7.04 7.35 -18.53
CA ILE A 225 6.62 6.13 -19.23
C ILE A 225 6.49 4.96 -18.27
N LEU A 226 7.45 4.77 -17.36
CA LEU A 226 7.40 3.71 -16.35
C LEU A 226 6.25 3.89 -15.37
N ASN A 227 5.90 5.12 -14.99
CA ASN A 227 4.75 5.42 -14.15
C ASN A 227 3.43 5.10 -14.86
N ILE A 228 3.29 5.49 -16.13
CA ILE A 228 2.09 5.20 -16.93
C ILE A 228 1.95 3.68 -17.18
N LEU A 229 3.05 2.99 -17.48
CA LEU A 229 3.05 1.52 -17.61
C LEU A 229 2.64 0.83 -16.30
N GLU A 230 3.13 1.29 -15.15
CA GLU A 230 2.71 0.76 -13.85
C GLU A 230 1.22 0.94 -13.64
N ASN A 231 0.65 2.10 -13.98
CA ASN A 231 -0.78 2.36 -13.87
C ASN A 231 -1.59 1.42 -14.79
N ILE A 232 -1.20 1.29 -16.07
CA ILE A 232 -1.88 0.41 -17.03
C ILE A 232 -1.79 -1.07 -16.63
N ILE A 233 -0.62 -1.51 -16.13
CA ILE A 233 -0.41 -2.87 -15.64
C ILE A 233 -1.29 -3.14 -14.41
N TYR A 234 -1.42 -2.15 -13.56
CA TYR A 234 -2.26 -2.22 -12.37
C TYR A 234 -3.75 -2.38 -12.73
N ASP A 235 -4.19 -1.70 -13.77
CA ASP A 235 -5.58 -1.71 -14.25
C ASP A 235 -6.01 -3.04 -14.89
N ASN A 236 -5.06 -3.85 -15.38
CA ASN A 236 -5.33 -5.07 -16.16
C ASN A 236 -4.58 -6.30 -15.58
N SER A 237 -4.84 -6.64 -14.34
CA SER A 237 -4.07 -7.58 -13.51
C SER A 237 -3.88 -9.01 -14.03
N MET A 238 -4.68 -9.51 -14.99
CA MET A 238 -4.54 -10.89 -15.49
C MET A 238 -3.42 -11.07 -16.53
N ILE A 239 -3.20 -10.09 -17.40
CA ILE A 239 -2.25 -10.21 -18.52
C ILE A 239 -0.89 -9.60 -18.17
N TYR A 240 -0.83 -8.63 -17.23
CA TYR A 240 0.32 -7.75 -17.06
C TYR A 240 1.20 -8.01 -15.83
N ASN A 241 0.94 -9.04 -15.02
CA ASN A 241 1.81 -9.40 -13.89
C ASN A 241 3.28 -9.70 -14.29
N ARG A 242 3.51 -10.10 -15.55
CA ARG A 242 4.85 -10.35 -16.10
C ARG A 242 5.50 -9.05 -16.54
N LEU A 243 4.71 -8.14 -17.14
CA LEU A 243 5.17 -6.81 -17.53
C LEU A 243 5.65 -5.98 -16.33
N TYR A 244 5.03 -6.16 -15.17
CA TYR A 244 5.47 -5.51 -13.95
C TYR A 244 6.94 -5.78 -13.60
N LYS A 245 7.41 -7.01 -13.76
CA LYS A 245 8.83 -7.34 -13.55
C LYS A 245 9.76 -6.58 -14.48
N ILE A 246 9.33 -6.37 -15.73
CA ILE A 246 10.09 -5.63 -16.74
C ILE A 246 10.19 -4.16 -16.33
N VAL A 247 9.08 -3.57 -15.87
CA VAL A 247 9.04 -2.17 -15.41
C VAL A 247 9.93 -1.96 -14.19
N VAL A 248 9.83 -2.83 -13.18
CA VAL A 248 10.65 -2.78 -11.96
C VAL A 248 12.15 -2.91 -12.29
N GLU A 249 12.52 -3.86 -13.15
CA GLU A 249 13.93 -4.04 -13.55
C GLU A 249 14.42 -2.85 -14.38
N THR A 250 13.59 -2.30 -15.27
CA THR A 250 13.94 -1.10 -16.03
C THR A 250 14.19 0.08 -15.11
N ARG A 251 13.30 0.31 -14.12
CA ARG A 251 13.47 1.36 -13.12
C ARG A 251 14.75 1.17 -12.31
N ARG A 252 15.08 -0.06 -11.94
CA ARG A 252 16.35 -0.37 -11.27
C ARG A 252 17.56 0.00 -12.11
N ARG A 253 17.54 -0.28 -13.42
CA ARG A 253 18.61 0.06 -14.38
C ARG A 253 18.77 1.58 -14.53
N VAL A 254 17.65 2.32 -14.62
CA VAL A 254 17.65 3.79 -14.67
C VAL A 254 18.30 4.36 -13.42
N LYS A 255 17.87 3.92 -12.24
CA LYS A 255 18.41 4.39 -10.94
C LYS A 255 19.89 4.03 -10.74
N SER A 256 20.35 2.92 -11.33
CA SER A 256 21.75 2.48 -11.27
C SER A 256 22.64 3.12 -12.33
N ASN A 257 22.13 4.12 -13.07
CA ASN A 257 22.84 4.78 -14.19
C ASN A 257 23.39 3.79 -15.22
N CYS A 258 22.68 2.71 -15.51
CA CYS A 258 23.04 1.81 -16.60
C CYS A 258 22.96 2.54 -17.96
N ASN A 259 23.61 1.97 -18.98
CA ASN A 259 23.53 2.52 -20.33
C ASN A 259 22.07 2.68 -20.76
N PHE A 260 21.69 3.89 -21.13
CA PHE A 260 20.30 4.22 -21.45
C PHE A 260 19.76 3.44 -22.65
N GLU A 261 20.53 3.34 -23.73
CA GLU A 261 20.12 2.60 -24.93
C GLU A 261 19.84 1.13 -24.60
N MET A 262 20.72 0.48 -23.84
CA MET A 262 20.51 -0.91 -23.41
C MET A 262 19.29 -1.04 -22.46
N THR A 263 18.99 -0.03 -21.68
CA THR A 263 17.83 0.00 -20.76
C THR A 263 16.54 0.15 -21.55
N LYS A 264 16.53 1.02 -22.55
CA LYS A 264 15.43 1.24 -23.50
C LYS A 264 15.14 -0.03 -24.29
N ASP A 265 16.20 -0.65 -24.87
CA ASP A 265 16.10 -1.91 -25.60
C ASP A 265 15.51 -3.02 -24.74
N TYR A 266 15.98 -3.12 -23.51
CA TYR A 266 15.44 -4.07 -22.54
C TYR A 266 13.94 -3.86 -22.34
N LEU A 267 13.48 -2.63 -22.12
CA LEU A 267 12.06 -2.34 -21.91
C LEU A 267 11.21 -2.74 -23.12
N ILE A 268 11.55 -2.22 -24.30
CA ILE A 268 10.76 -2.41 -25.53
C ILE A 268 10.69 -3.88 -25.92
N LEU A 269 11.84 -4.57 -25.95
CA LEU A 269 11.91 -5.94 -26.44
C LEU A 269 11.25 -6.94 -25.49
N ASN A 270 11.38 -6.72 -24.18
CA ASN A 270 10.74 -7.59 -23.21
C ASN A 270 9.22 -7.36 -23.11
N ILE A 271 8.72 -6.14 -23.33
CA ILE A 271 7.27 -5.91 -23.46
C ILE A 271 6.73 -6.72 -24.64
N TRP A 272 7.41 -6.65 -25.80
CA TRP A 272 7.00 -7.41 -26.98
C TRP A 272 7.01 -8.91 -26.72
N ASP A 273 8.08 -9.44 -26.13
CA ASP A 273 8.22 -10.87 -25.83
C ASP A 273 7.14 -11.38 -24.88
N GLU A 274 6.84 -10.65 -23.81
CA GLU A 274 5.83 -11.05 -22.82
C GLU A 274 4.39 -11.01 -23.35
N ILE A 275 4.10 -10.13 -24.29
CA ILE A 275 2.76 -10.04 -24.90
C ILE A 275 2.55 -11.14 -25.95
N ASN A 276 3.63 -11.66 -26.56
CA ASN A 276 3.59 -12.67 -27.63
C ASN A 276 3.86 -14.12 -27.15
N ILE A 277 3.98 -14.34 -25.82
CA ILE A 277 4.02 -15.67 -25.22
C ILE A 277 2.59 -16.18 -25.01
#